data_78034e58f5b0f20864acb1ad4b8ff3af
#
_entry.id   78034e58f5b0f20864acb1ad4b8ff3af
#
_cell.length_a   1.000
_cell.length_b   1.000
_cell.length_c   1.000
_cell.angle_alpha   90.00
_cell.angle_beta   90.00
_cell.angle_gamma   90.00
#
_symmetry.space_group_name_H-M   'P 1'
#
loop_
_entity.id
_entity.type
_entity.pdbx_description
1 polymer ?
#
loop_
_entity_poly.entity_id
_entity_poly.type
_entity_poly.pdbx_seq_one_letter_code
_entity_poly.pdbx_strand_id
1 'polypeptide(L)'
;MTDDRKQNGSVGGRTSIADGVVATTAGLAAREVEGVADLGGSASRAFGAVRDRVARSTDPTRGVKVEVGERQAAIDLDVVVDYGVRISETAAALRNHVARTVTEITGLEVVEVNIAVNEIRLPGSSDDEGEDEDKPDRVR
;
A
#
# COMPACT_ATOMS: atom_id res chain seq x y z
N MET A 1 3.38 -30.05 -4.18
CA MET A 1 3.15 -28.89 -4.93
C MET A 1 2.30 -29.15 -6.12
N THR A 2 1.40 -28.33 -6.35
CA THR A 2 0.54 -28.51 -7.46
C THR A 2 1.27 -28.29 -8.74
N ASP A 3 1.03 -29.13 -9.67
CA ASP A 3 1.69 -29.00 -10.92
C ASP A 3 0.88 -28.06 -11.76
N ASP A 4 1.43 -26.90 -12.07
CA ASP A 4 0.73 -25.93 -12.87
C ASP A 4 0.34 -26.49 -14.22
N ARG A 5 1.10 -27.40 -14.74
CA ARG A 5 0.73 -27.95 -16.01
C ARG A 5 -0.57 -28.72 -15.93
N LYS A 6 -0.85 -29.35 -14.79
CA LYS A 6 -2.09 -30.06 -14.66
C LYS A 6 -3.22 -29.08 -14.56
N GLN A 7 -3.02 -27.97 -13.86
CA GLN A 7 -4.08 -27.00 -13.72
C GLN A 7 -4.35 -26.28 -15.03
N ASN A 8 -3.35 -26.08 -15.82
CA ASN A 8 -3.49 -25.34 -17.05
C ASN A 8 -3.49 -26.23 -18.28
N GLY A 9 -3.83 -27.48 -18.12
CA GLY A 9 -3.88 -28.41 -19.22
C GLY A 9 -2.50 -28.95 -19.47
N SER A 10 -2.13 -29.12 -20.70
CA SER A 10 -0.91 -29.78 -21.02
C SER A 10 0.28 -28.87 -21.26
N VAL A 11 0.09 -27.57 -21.18
CA VAL A 11 1.18 -26.66 -21.51
C VAL A 11 1.97 -26.32 -20.27
N GLY A 12 3.25 -26.63 -20.26
CA GLY A 12 4.11 -26.30 -19.14
C GLY A 12 4.67 -24.91 -19.29
N GLY A 13 5.37 -24.47 -18.29
CA GLY A 13 6.02 -23.17 -18.32
C GLY A 13 6.21 -22.65 -16.92
N ARG A 14 6.80 -21.48 -16.81
CA ARG A 14 7.07 -20.88 -15.54
C ARG A 14 6.59 -19.44 -15.57
N THR A 15 6.02 -18.98 -14.49
CA THR A 15 5.63 -17.57 -14.35
C THR A 15 6.45 -16.99 -13.22
N SER A 16 7.09 -15.87 -13.45
CA SER A 16 7.79 -15.18 -12.38
C SER A 16 7.15 -13.82 -12.21
N ILE A 17 7.09 -13.35 -10.98
CA ILE A 17 6.41 -12.11 -10.67
C ILE A 17 7.42 -11.18 -10.02
N ALA A 18 7.59 -10.02 -10.61
CA ALA A 18 8.55 -9.06 -10.10
C ALA A 18 8.04 -8.41 -8.82
N ASP A 19 8.98 -7.95 -7.99
CA ASP A 19 8.62 -7.28 -6.75
C ASP A 19 7.66 -6.12 -7.00
N GLY A 20 7.87 -5.39 -8.08
CA GLY A 20 7.02 -4.24 -8.37
C GLY A 20 5.57 -4.60 -8.60
N VAL A 21 5.32 -5.78 -9.12
CA VAL A 21 3.95 -6.22 -9.35
C VAL A 21 3.26 -6.43 -7.99
N VAL A 22 3.96 -7.05 -7.06
CA VAL A 22 3.41 -7.29 -5.73
C VAL A 22 3.23 -5.96 -5.01
N ALA A 23 4.22 -5.06 -5.12
CA ALA A 23 4.14 -3.77 -4.44
C ALA A 23 2.99 -2.93 -4.97
N THR A 24 2.80 -2.90 -6.29
CA THR A 24 1.72 -2.14 -6.89
C THR A 24 0.37 -2.71 -6.46
N THR A 25 0.24 -4.03 -6.52
CA THR A 25 -1.01 -4.66 -6.13
C THR A 25 -1.32 -4.38 -4.66
N ALA A 26 -0.31 -4.51 -3.79
CA ALA A 26 -0.52 -4.26 -2.38
C ALA A 26 -0.89 -2.81 -2.12
N GLY A 27 -0.23 -1.88 -2.82
CA GLY A 27 -0.51 -0.47 -2.63
C GLY A 27 -1.92 -0.09 -3.05
N LEU A 28 -2.36 -0.62 -4.17
CA LEU A 28 -3.71 -0.31 -4.63
C LEU A 28 -4.75 -0.95 -3.71
N ALA A 29 -4.50 -2.18 -3.27
CA ALA A 29 -5.42 -2.84 -2.36
C ALA A 29 -5.50 -2.09 -1.03
N ALA A 30 -4.38 -1.59 -0.54
CA ALA A 30 -4.35 -0.90 0.73
C ALA A 30 -5.21 0.36 0.68
N ARG A 31 -5.21 1.03 -0.46
CA ARG A 31 -5.98 2.27 -0.58
C ARG A 31 -7.47 2.04 -0.64
N GLU A 32 -7.89 0.81 -0.85
CA GLU A 32 -9.30 0.50 -0.89
C GLU A 32 -9.91 0.31 0.51
N VAL A 33 -9.09 0.23 1.54
CA VAL A 33 -9.59 -0.07 2.86
C VAL A 33 -10.07 1.20 3.54
N GLU A 34 -11.30 1.17 4.05
CA GLU A 34 -11.86 2.33 4.69
C GLU A 34 -11.04 2.70 5.91
N GLY A 35 -10.76 3.96 6.10
CA GLY A 35 -9.95 4.42 7.21
C GLY A 35 -8.51 4.65 6.85
N VAL A 36 -8.04 4.12 5.73
CA VAL A 36 -6.68 4.35 5.27
C VAL A 36 -6.71 5.62 4.43
N ALA A 37 -6.09 6.68 4.93
CA ALA A 37 -6.09 7.95 4.24
C ALA A 37 -5.05 8.02 3.14
N ASP A 38 -3.90 7.40 3.37
CA ASP A 38 -2.82 7.45 2.39
C ASP A 38 -1.77 6.44 2.80
N LEU A 39 -0.79 6.23 1.96
CA LEU A 39 0.35 5.39 2.27
C LEU A 39 1.60 6.25 2.35
N GLY A 40 2.54 5.81 3.18
CA GLY A 40 3.78 6.55 3.38
C GLY A 40 3.67 7.42 4.60
N GLY A 41 4.76 7.98 5.07
CA GLY A 41 4.76 8.94 6.15
C GLY A 41 4.97 10.31 5.55
N SER A 42 5.10 11.31 6.40
CA SER A 42 5.30 12.66 5.92
C SER A 42 6.46 12.79 4.97
N ALA A 43 7.58 12.20 5.33
CA ALA A 43 8.76 12.33 4.48
C ALA A 43 8.54 11.62 3.15
N SER A 44 7.95 10.43 3.20
CA SER A 44 7.70 9.70 1.98
C SER A 44 6.73 10.44 1.09
N ARG A 45 5.70 11.02 1.69
CA ARG A 45 4.73 11.73 0.88
C ARG A 45 5.30 12.99 0.28
N ALA A 46 6.15 13.70 1.01
CA ALA A 46 6.76 14.91 0.49
C ALA A 46 7.66 14.57 -0.68
N PHE A 47 8.45 13.50 -0.52
CA PHE A 47 9.35 13.10 -1.59
C PHE A 47 8.53 12.61 -2.77
N GLY A 48 7.49 11.83 -2.50
CA GLY A 48 6.67 11.32 -3.56
C GLY A 48 5.91 12.42 -4.28
N ALA A 49 5.51 13.46 -3.58
CA ALA A 49 4.80 14.54 -4.21
C ALA A 49 5.69 15.26 -5.22
N VAL A 50 6.96 15.43 -4.91
CA VAL A 50 7.86 16.06 -5.84
C VAL A 50 8.03 15.17 -7.06
N ARG A 51 8.21 13.87 -6.82
CA ARG A 51 8.39 12.97 -7.93
C ARG A 51 7.13 12.85 -8.77
N ASP A 52 5.96 12.82 -8.12
CA ASP A 52 4.72 12.72 -8.84
C ASP A 52 4.47 13.95 -9.68
N ARG A 53 4.83 15.11 -9.17
CA ARG A 53 4.64 16.31 -9.93
C ARG A 53 5.46 16.27 -11.19
N VAL A 54 6.68 15.78 -11.09
CA VAL A 54 7.54 15.70 -12.25
C VAL A 54 7.03 14.64 -13.21
N ALA A 55 6.60 13.50 -12.68
CA ALA A 55 6.15 12.42 -13.52
C ALA A 55 4.69 12.54 -13.91
N ARG A 56 3.98 13.44 -13.26
CA ARG A 56 2.56 13.62 -13.53
C ARG A 56 1.76 12.39 -13.22
N SER A 57 2.17 11.62 -12.22
CA SER A 57 1.42 10.45 -11.83
C SER A 57 1.72 10.14 -10.37
N THR A 58 0.80 9.46 -9.73
CA THR A 58 0.97 9.03 -8.35
C THR A 58 1.64 7.68 -8.35
N ASP A 59 2.60 7.51 -7.47
CA ASP A 59 3.31 6.25 -7.36
C ASP A 59 2.52 5.33 -6.43
N PRO A 60 1.92 4.27 -6.95
CA PRO A 60 1.11 3.38 -6.11
C PRO A 60 1.93 2.56 -5.14
N THR A 61 3.26 2.54 -5.30
CA THR A 61 4.09 1.76 -4.39
C THR A 61 4.66 2.59 -3.26
N ARG A 62 4.30 3.89 -3.18
CA ARG A 62 4.80 4.72 -2.12
C ARG A 62 4.32 4.16 -0.79
N GLY A 63 5.22 3.96 0.15
CA GLY A 63 4.89 3.40 1.45
C GLY A 63 4.78 1.89 1.47
N VAL A 64 5.16 1.22 0.39
CA VAL A 64 5.08 -0.23 0.30
C VAL A 64 6.44 -0.81 0.07
N LYS A 65 6.81 -1.81 0.87
CA LYS A 65 8.03 -2.57 0.65
C LYS A 65 7.65 -4.02 0.62
N VAL A 66 8.29 -4.80 -0.22
CA VAL A 66 7.95 -6.21 -0.34
C VAL A 66 9.20 -7.06 -0.43
N GLU A 67 9.07 -8.31 -0.02
CA GLU A 67 10.08 -9.31 -0.28
C GLU A 67 9.34 -10.45 -0.95
N VAL A 68 9.76 -10.83 -2.14
CA VAL A 68 9.04 -11.81 -2.93
C VAL A 68 9.93 -13.00 -3.17
N GLY A 69 9.48 -14.17 -2.78
CA GLY A 69 10.15 -15.41 -3.06
C GLY A 69 9.43 -16.13 -4.18
N GLU A 70 9.77 -17.38 -4.40
CA GLU A 70 9.13 -18.12 -5.47
C GLU A 70 7.68 -18.40 -5.19
N ARG A 71 7.30 -18.58 -3.95
CA ARG A 71 5.94 -18.93 -3.61
C ARG A 71 5.32 -18.07 -2.56
N GLN A 72 6.10 -17.23 -1.92
CA GLN A 72 5.64 -16.46 -0.78
C GLN A 72 6.04 -15.01 -0.92
N ALA A 73 5.32 -14.16 -0.23
CA ALA A 73 5.64 -12.74 -0.21
C ALA A 73 5.43 -12.20 1.19
N ALA A 74 6.23 -11.23 1.57
CA ALA A 74 6.06 -10.48 2.80
C ALA A 74 5.92 -9.02 2.41
N ILE A 75 5.06 -8.29 3.07
CA ILE A 75 4.71 -6.94 2.69
C ILE A 75 4.80 -6.03 3.90
N ASP A 76 5.42 -4.88 3.74
CA ASP A 76 5.46 -3.86 4.78
C ASP A 76 4.75 -2.63 4.26
N LEU A 77 3.85 -2.09 5.06
CA LEU A 77 3.08 -0.92 4.67
C LEU A 77 3.25 0.18 5.70
N ASP A 78 3.50 1.39 5.22
CA ASP A 78 3.50 2.59 6.06
C ASP A 78 2.23 3.32 5.70
N VAL A 79 1.37 3.57 6.68
CA VAL A 79 0.05 4.12 6.39
C VAL A 79 -0.26 5.34 7.21
N VAL A 80 -1.14 6.15 6.67
CA VAL A 80 -1.75 7.28 7.34
C VAL A 80 -3.21 6.90 7.49
N VAL A 81 -3.77 7.06 8.69
CA VAL A 81 -5.18 6.71 8.90
C VAL A 81 -5.96 7.96 9.23
N ASP A 82 -7.26 7.92 9.04
CA ASP A 82 -8.11 9.04 9.38
C ASP A 82 -8.35 9.08 10.88
N TYR A 83 -8.42 10.28 11.42
CA TYR A 83 -8.72 10.44 12.84
C TYR A 83 -10.10 9.85 13.10
N GLY A 84 -10.22 9.10 14.17
CA GLY A 84 -11.49 8.51 14.52
C GLY A 84 -11.62 7.04 14.22
N VAL A 85 -10.71 6.51 13.39
CA VAL A 85 -10.80 5.07 13.11
C VAL A 85 -10.26 4.31 14.30
N ARG A 86 -10.71 3.09 14.44
CA ARG A 86 -10.14 2.21 15.45
C ARG A 86 -8.95 1.54 14.80
N ILE A 87 -7.76 1.98 15.16
CA ILE A 87 -6.55 1.61 14.44
C ILE A 87 -6.35 0.10 14.38
N SER A 88 -6.56 -0.60 15.49
CA SER A 88 -6.32 -2.03 15.45
C SER A 88 -7.29 -2.75 14.53
N GLU A 89 -8.53 -2.27 14.46
CA GLU A 89 -9.51 -2.89 13.56
C GLU A 89 -9.20 -2.55 12.11
N THR A 90 -8.81 -1.31 11.85
CA THR A 90 -8.45 -0.91 10.50
C THR A 90 -7.21 -1.68 10.05
N ALA A 91 -6.25 -1.85 10.94
CA ALA A 91 -5.05 -2.60 10.58
C ALA A 91 -5.37 -4.06 10.28
N ALA A 92 -6.29 -4.66 11.03
CA ALA A 92 -6.67 -6.04 10.75
C ALA A 92 -7.36 -6.15 9.40
N ALA A 93 -8.25 -5.21 9.09
CA ALA A 93 -8.94 -5.21 7.82
C ALA A 93 -7.93 -5.00 6.68
N LEU A 94 -6.98 -4.11 6.88
CA LEU A 94 -5.97 -3.82 5.89
C LEU A 94 -5.12 -5.06 5.64
N ARG A 95 -4.68 -5.70 6.70
CA ARG A 95 -3.84 -6.90 6.56
C ARG A 95 -4.56 -7.98 5.78
N ASN A 96 -5.81 -8.20 6.13
CA ASN A 96 -6.56 -9.25 5.45
C ASN A 96 -6.86 -8.92 4.00
N HIS A 97 -7.21 -7.67 3.73
CA HIS A 97 -7.55 -7.29 2.37
C HIS A 97 -6.33 -7.34 1.46
N VAL A 98 -5.19 -6.82 1.93
CA VAL A 98 -3.99 -6.80 1.12
C VAL A 98 -3.52 -8.24 0.88
N ALA A 99 -3.51 -9.06 1.93
CA ALA A 99 -3.04 -10.43 1.76
C ALA A 99 -3.92 -11.19 0.77
N ARG A 100 -5.23 -11.02 0.88
CA ARG A 100 -6.15 -11.74 0.00
C ARG A 100 -6.01 -11.27 -1.44
N THR A 101 -5.94 -9.96 -1.63
CA THR A 101 -5.86 -9.41 -2.97
C THR A 101 -4.57 -9.82 -3.66
N VAL A 102 -3.45 -9.73 -2.95
CA VAL A 102 -2.17 -10.11 -3.54
C VAL A 102 -2.18 -11.59 -3.89
N THR A 103 -2.70 -12.44 -2.98
CA THR A 103 -2.73 -13.86 -3.26
C THR A 103 -3.63 -14.17 -4.45
N GLU A 104 -4.76 -13.49 -4.54
CA GLU A 104 -5.67 -13.77 -5.65
C GLU A 104 -5.08 -13.36 -7.00
N ILE A 105 -4.37 -12.28 -7.02
CA ILE A 105 -3.84 -11.78 -8.29
C ILE A 105 -2.55 -12.48 -8.67
N THR A 106 -1.68 -12.76 -7.69
CA THR A 106 -0.36 -13.27 -8.02
C THR A 106 -0.20 -14.76 -7.82
N GLY A 107 -1.03 -15.35 -6.99
CA GLY A 107 -0.86 -16.75 -6.63
C GLY A 107 0.17 -16.96 -5.54
N LEU A 108 0.82 -15.91 -5.07
CA LEU A 108 1.79 -16.07 -4.00
C LEU A 108 1.09 -16.15 -2.66
N GLU A 109 1.68 -16.87 -1.73
CA GLU A 109 1.13 -16.92 -0.39
C GLU A 109 1.72 -15.75 0.37
N VAL A 110 0.87 -14.88 0.89
CA VAL A 110 1.34 -13.75 1.68
C VAL A 110 1.46 -14.22 3.11
N VAL A 111 2.71 -14.32 3.59
CA VAL A 111 2.96 -14.89 4.90
C VAL A 111 3.04 -13.85 5.99
N GLU A 112 3.15 -12.58 5.61
CA GLU A 112 3.31 -11.55 6.62
C GLU A 112 2.96 -10.21 6.03
N VAL A 113 2.16 -9.43 6.73
CA VAL A 113 1.87 -8.05 6.35
C VAL A 113 2.11 -7.23 7.61
N ASN A 114 3.16 -6.41 7.58
CA ASN A 114 3.50 -5.55 8.70
C ASN A 114 2.98 -4.15 8.40
N ILE A 115 2.34 -3.54 9.35
CA ILE A 115 1.70 -2.25 9.15
C ILE A 115 2.23 -1.29 10.18
N ALA A 116 2.79 -0.17 9.72
CA ALA A 116 3.22 0.91 10.58
C ALA A 116 2.28 2.08 10.34
N VAL A 117 1.61 2.51 11.40
CA VAL A 117 0.70 3.65 11.29
C VAL A 117 1.51 4.86 11.72
N ASN A 118 1.91 5.67 10.75
CA ASN A 118 2.84 6.76 11.01
C ASN A 118 2.20 8.10 11.22
N GLU A 119 0.97 8.29 10.76
CA GLU A 119 0.32 9.57 10.87
C GLU A 119 -1.18 9.40 10.95
N ILE A 120 -1.84 10.41 11.52
CA ILE A 120 -3.29 10.46 11.54
C ILE A 120 -3.68 11.73 10.78
N ARG A 121 -4.57 11.58 9.81
CA ARG A 121 -5.07 12.73 9.08
C ARG A 121 -6.22 13.32 9.88
N LEU A 122 -6.10 14.60 10.20
CA LEU A 122 -7.08 15.25 11.03
C LEU A 122 -8.29 15.70 10.24
N PRO A 123 -9.44 15.84 10.88
CA PRO A 123 -10.64 16.25 10.17
C PRO A 123 -10.43 17.65 9.60
N GLY A 124 -10.91 17.86 8.43
CA GLY A 124 -10.76 19.16 7.80
C GLY A 124 -9.48 19.34 7.03
N SER A 125 -8.55 18.41 7.16
CA SER A 125 -7.32 18.52 6.37
C SER A 125 -7.58 18.01 4.98
N SER A 126 -6.86 18.51 4.03
CA SER A 126 -6.96 17.99 2.70
C SER A 126 -5.57 17.83 2.17
N ASP A 127 -5.47 17.12 1.09
CA ASP A 127 -4.19 16.83 0.57
C ASP A 127 -3.52 18.02 -0.01
N ASP A 128 -4.27 19.07 -0.25
CA ASP A 128 -3.63 20.17 -0.86
C ASP A 128 -3.51 21.28 0.10
N GLU A 129 -3.61 21.03 1.32
CA GLU A 129 -3.47 22.07 2.22
C GLU A 129 -2.16 22.61 2.20
N GLY A 130 -1.48 22.42 1.17
CA GLY A 130 -0.25 23.11 1.09
C GLY A 130 -0.46 24.51 1.38
N GLU A 131 -1.63 24.97 1.11
CA GLU A 131 -1.80 26.33 1.37
C GLU A 131 -2.06 26.56 2.76
N ASP A 132 -2.30 25.59 3.49
CA ASP A 132 -2.57 25.83 4.82
C ASP A 132 -1.50 26.39 5.58
N GLU A 133 -0.37 26.16 5.16
CA GLU A 133 0.65 26.59 5.95
C GLU A 133 0.64 28.01 6.09
N ASP A 134 -0.01 28.64 5.29
CA ASP A 134 0.03 30.03 5.46
C ASP A 134 -0.75 30.30 6.66
N LYS A 135 -1.45 29.38 7.14
CA LYS A 135 -2.13 29.70 8.26
C LYS A 135 -1.32 30.07 9.36
N PRO A 136 -0.16 29.93 9.37
CA PRO A 136 0.62 30.29 10.47
C PRO A 136 0.25 31.64 10.85
N ASP A 137 -0.14 32.34 9.96
CA ASP A 137 -0.39 33.62 10.32
C ASP A 137 -1.50 33.65 11.19
N ARG A 138 -2.33 32.77 11.13
CA ARG A 138 -3.41 32.90 11.94
C ARG A 138 -2.93 32.92 13.31
N VAL A 139 -1.80 32.57 13.52
CA VAL A 139 -1.32 32.59 14.81
C VAL A 139 -1.06 33.90 15.31
N ARG A 140 -0.92 34.80 14.52
CA ARG A 140 -0.64 36.05 15.01
C ARG A 140 -1.75 36.69 15.58
#